data_3d279367c62e76272db969d6cf33459e
#
_entry.id   3d279367c62e76272db969d6cf33459e
#
_cell.length_a   1.000
_cell.length_b   1.000
_cell.length_c   1.000
_cell.angle_alpha   90.00
_cell.angle_beta   90.00
_cell.angle_gamma   90.00
#
_symmetry.space_group_name_H-M   'P 1'
#
loop_
_entity.id
_entity.type
_entity.pdbx_description
1 polymer ?
#
loop_
_entity_poly.entity_id
_entity_poly.type
_entity_poly.pdbx_seq_one_letter_code
_entity_poly.pdbx_strand_id
1 'polypeptide(L)'
;NSLESNIFFQRKSRKSYGVWECPDLFPMIVETTEEKKWVLTVSVNDGSPAGGTGMQYFVGEFDGQKFIADSNQEKGLWIDYGKDFYAGVTWNHVPKDRRLMIAWADNWQYRDYLPTSPFKGQMSCVRELKLVQKEKKYILKQLPVKEMECLRTNKHEMKNIKMGADEEWTLCDKKEVLELDISYPIEKIHAQTFGIKISTGKNRQFEIVFCKEKQCCFVDRTTAGVNPHDKFAGKYKAPVDFTQEFLTIKLLMDVSQSELFINNGEVVMSNLLFPEDFYKVKLFATGGDLVIEKSIIYEMDEIMKHPLDEA
;
A
#
# COMPACT_ATOMS: atom_id res chain seq x y z
N ASN A 1 3.41 39.51 -8.52
CA ASN A 1 4.73 38.89 -8.58
C ASN A 1 4.55 37.40 -8.38
N SER A 2 4.38 36.69 -9.52
CA SER A 2 4.31 35.25 -9.56
C SER A 2 5.72 34.69 -9.36
N LEU A 3 5.96 33.97 -8.29
CA LEU A 3 7.10 33.08 -8.14
C LEU A 3 6.85 31.88 -9.07
N GLU A 4 7.24 31.99 -10.32
CA GLU A 4 7.45 30.84 -11.20
C GLU A 4 8.71 30.11 -10.69
N SER A 5 8.54 29.14 -9.81
CA SER A 5 9.61 28.21 -9.47
C SER A 5 9.82 27.27 -10.65
N ASN A 6 10.77 27.60 -11.54
CA ASN A 6 11.24 26.71 -12.58
C ASN A 6 12.03 25.55 -11.93
N ILE A 7 11.34 24.52 -11.45
CA ILE A 7 11.98 23.27 -11.13
C ILE A 7 12.30 22.56 -12.44
N PHE A 8 13.56 22.69 -12.90
CA PHE A 8 14.01 22.00 -14.11
C PHE A 8 14.26 20.53 -13.82
N PHE A 9 13.39 19.68 -14.34
CA PHE A 9 13.60 18.25 -14.36
C PHE A 9 14.21 17.82 -15.70
N GLN A 10 15.48 17.44 -15.70
CA GLN A 10 16.13 16.96 -16.92
C GLN A 10 15.87 15.47 -17.10
N ARG A 11 14.89 15.12 -17.92
CA ARG A 11 14.45 13.76 -18.19
C ARG A 11 15.19 13.15 -19.39
N LYS A 12 15.92 12.05 -19.16
CA LYS A 12 16.56 11.27 -20.23
C LYS A 12 15.70 10.09 -20.75
N SER A 13 14.57 9.75 -20.17
CA SER A 13 13.77 8.61 -20.62
C SER A 13 12.27 8.93 -20.85
N ARG A 14 11.72 8.36 -21.94
CA ARG A 14 10.39 8.63 -22.49
C ARG A 14 9.30 7.68 -21.94
N LYS A 15 9.21 7.33 -20.64
CA LYS A 15 8.18 6.39 -20.16
C LYS A 15 7.52 6.80 -18.85
N SER A 16 6.99 8.01 -18.75
CA SER A 16 5.81 8.29 -17.95
C SER A 16 4.79 8.92 -18.89
N TYR A 17 3.69 8.25 -19.07
CA TYR A 17 2.53 8.78 -19.75
C TYR A 17 1.77 9.62 -18.72
N GLY A 18 1.21 10.77 -19.14
CA GLY A 18 0.39 11.60 -18.29
C GLY A 18 1.04 12.90 -17.81
N VAL A 19 0.20 13.79 -17.31
CA VAL A 19 0.57 15.07 -16.69
C VAL A 19 1.04 14.81 -15.26
N TRP A 20 2.05 15.52 -14.82
CA TRP A 20 2.49 15.54 -13.43
C TRP A 20 1.71 16.59 -12.66
N GLU A 21 1.17 16.17 -11.51
CA GLU A 21 0.37 17.00 -10.62
C GLU A 21 0.85 16.85 -9.18
N CYS A 22 0.48 17.77 -8.31
CA CYS A 22 0.75 17.75 -6.88
C CYS A 22 2.22 17.39 -6.54
N PRO A 23 3.23 18.10 -7.09
CA PRO A 23 4.61 17.81 -6.73
C PRO A 23 4.86 18.17 -5.27
N ASP A 24 5.57 17.31 -4.55
CA ASP A 24 6.07 17.58 -3.20
C ASP A 24 7.55 17.23 -3.12
N LEU A 25 8.37 18.13 -2.58
CA LEU A 25 9.83 18.00 -2.52
C LEU A 25 10.32 18.23 -1.10
N PHE A 26 10.90 17.21 -0.50
CA PHE A 26 11.32 17.25 0.89
C PHE A 26 12.61 16.47 1.13
N PRO A 27 13.42 16.90 2.15
CA PRO A 27 14.59 16.15 2.54
C PRO A 27 14.21 14.98 3.45
N MET A 28 15.00 13.90 3.37
CA MET A 28 14.95 12.76 4.27
C MET A 28 16.36 12.28 4.60
N ILE A 29 16.52 11.74 5.81
CA ILE A 29 17.73 11.00 6.18
C ILE A 29 17.54 9.55 5.74
N VAL A 30 18.53 8.99 5.06
CA VAL A 30 18.60 7.58 4.71
C VAL A 30 18.96 6.79 5.96
N GLU A 31 18.01 6.01 6.52
CA GLU A 31 18.19 5.32 7.81
C GLU A 31 19.40 4.37 7.83
N THR A 32 19.80 3.84 6.67
CA THR A 32 20.91 2.87 6.57
C THR A 32 22.29 3.50 6.44
N THR A 33 22.39 4.77 6.03
CA THR A 33 23.67 5.44 5.74
C THR A 33 23.83 6.79 6.45
N GLU A 34 22.78 7.28 7.09
CA GLU A 34 22.67 8.62 7.70
C GLU A 34 22.88 9.78 6.69
N GLU A 35 22.93 9.45 5.40
CA GLU A 35 23.04 10.43 4.32
C GLU A 35 21.73 11.22 4.17
N LYS A 36 21.81 12.51 3.91
CA LYS A 36 20.65 13.33 3.57
C LYS A 36 20.40 13.25 2.07
N LYS A 37 19.21 12.86 1.68
CA LYS A 37 18.72 12.88 0.29
C LYS A 37 17.44 13.71 0.18
N TRP A 38 17.13 14.11 -1.03
CA TRP A 38 15.87 14.75 -1.36
C TRP A 38 14.95 13.75 -2.06
N VAL A 39 13.70 13.78 -1.69
CA VAL A 39 12.64 12.97 -2.30
C VAL A 39 11.67 13.91 -3.00
N LEU A 40 11.48 13.69 -4.31
CA LEU A 40 10.45 14.34 -5.10
C LEU A 40 9.33 13.34 -5.32
N THR A 41 8.11 13.65 -4.90
CA THR A 41 6.91 12.88 -5.23
C THR A 41 6.09 13.63 -6.25
N VAL A 42 5.43 12.91 -7.15
CA VAL A 42 4.53 13.46 -8.17
C VAL A 42 3.35 12.53 -8.39
N SER A 43 2.19 13.11 -8.58
CA SER A 43 1.00 12.40 -9.04
C SER A 43 1.01 12.38 -10.56
N VAL A 44 0.70 11.23 -11.16
CA VAL A 44 0.57 11.07 -12.62
C VAL A 44 -0.86 10.70 -12.96
N ASN A 45 -1.48 11.46 -13.84
CA ASN A 45 -2.91 11.29 -14.14
C ASN A 45 -3.20 10.05 -14.99
N ASP A 46 -2.18 9.40 -15.55
CA ASP A 46 -2.31 8.12 -16.27
C ASP A 46 -0.98 7.37 -16.30
N GLY A 47 -1.04 6.05 -16.53
CA GLY A 47 0.13 5.19 -16.68
C GLY A 47 0.63 4.52 -15.41
N SER A 48 -0.19 4.46 -14.34
CA SER A 48 0.13 3.67 -13.15
C SER A 48 0.21 2.17 -13.47
N PRO A 49 0.93 1.35 -12.69
CA PRO A 49 0.99 -0.10 -12.90
C PRO A 49 -0.38 -0.77 -12.87
N ALA A 50 -1.31 -0.23 -12.06
CA ALA A 50 -2.69 -0.69 -11.96
C ALA A 50 -3.63 -0.03 -13.01
N GLY A 51 -3.10 0.88 -13.84
CA GLY A 51 -3.85 1.68 -14.83
C GLY A 51 -4.49 2.93 -14.21
N GLY A 52 -4.66 3.97 -15.05
CA GLY A 52 -5.16 5.27 -14.62
C GLY A 52 -4.16 6.03 -13.74
N THR A 53 -4.66 6.71 -12.73
CA THR A 53 -3.87 7.58 -11.86
C THR A 53 -2.97 6.81 -10.89
N GLY A 54 -1.88 7.43 -10.45
CA GLY A 54 -0.96 6.88 -9.46
C GLY A 54 0.09 7.89 -9.05
N MET A 55 1.00 7.50 -8.16
CA MET A 55 2.06 8.37 -7.66
C MET A 55 3.44 7.76 -7.85
N GLN A 56 4.37 8.57 -8.31
CA GLN A 56 5.79 8.24 -8.42
C GLN A 56 6.63 9.01 -7.40
N TYR A 57 7.80 8.47 -7.08
CA TYR A 57 8.83 9.21 -6.36
C TYR A 57 10.20 9.06 -7.03
N PHE A 58 11.04 10.03 -6.78
CA PHE A 58 12.42 10.10 -7.21
C PHE A 58 13.29 10.48 -6.02
N VAL A 59 14.48 9.91 -5.92
CA VAL A 59 15.46 10.26 -4.90
C VAL A 59 16.67 10.88 -5.57
N GLY A 60 17.24 11.92 -4.98
CA GLY A 60 18.36 12.65 -5.56
C GLY A 60 18.83 13.80 -4.71
N GLU A 61 19.42 14.79 -5.38
CA GLU A 61 19.95 16.01 -4.78
C GLU A 61 19.13 17.24 -5.19
N PHE A 62 19.02 18.21 -4.30
CA PHE A 62 18.41 19.51 -4.57
C PHE A 62 19.29 20.63 -4.04
N ASP A 63 19.68 21.54 -4.90
CA ASP A 63 20.58 22.66 -4.59
C ASP A 63 19.86 23.97 -4.19
N GLY A 64 18.54 23.92 -4.07
CA GLY A 64 17.68 25.09 -3.83
C GLY A 64 17.02 25.64 -5.08
N GLN A 65 17.46 25.23 -6.27
CA GLN A 65 16.91 25.65 -7.56
C GLN A 65 16.56 24.46 -8.47
N LYS A 66 17.38 23.41 -8.44
CA LYS A 66 17.25 22.26 -9.34
C LYS A 66 17.31 20.95 -8.57
N PHE A 67 16.36 20.08 -8.86
CA PHE A 67 16.38 18.68 -8.41
C PHE A 67 17.03 17.79 -9.49
N ILE A 68 17.99 16.95 -9.08
CA ILE A 68 18.67 15.98 -9.95
C ILE A 68 18.47 14.60 -9.34
N ALA A 69 17.69 13.76 -10.03
CA ALA A 69 17.49 12.37 -9.59
C ALA A 69 18.78 11.55 -9.74
N ASP A 70 19.04 10.66 -8.79
CA ASP A 70 20.16 9.74 -8.88
C ASP A 70 20.01 8.83 -10.11
N SER A 71 21.12 8.49 -10.77
CA SER A 71 21.14 7.82 -12.09
C SER A 71 20.42 6.47 -12.11
N ASN A 72 20.34 5.78 -10.98
CA ASN A 72 19.63 4.52 -10.82
C ASN A 72 18.12 4.68 -10.54
N GLN A 73 17.62 5.92 -10.44
CA GLN A 73 16.24 6.28 -10.12
C GLN A 73 15.56 7.09 -11.23
N GLU A 74 16.19 7.19 -12.42
CA GLU A 74 15.69 8.02 -13.54
C GLU A 74 14.30 7.60 -14.05
N LYS A 75 13.87 6.35 -13.79
CA LYS A 75 12.56 5.84 -14.22
C LYS A 75 11.41 6.21 -13.31
N GLY A 76 11.68 6.79 -12.14
CA GLY A 76 10.71 6.94 -11.06
C GLY A 76 10.27 5.59 -10.49
N LEU A 77 10.07 5.55 -9.20
CA LEU A 77 9.52 4.41 -8.50
C LEU A 77 8.06 4.71 -8.12
N TRP A 78 7.27 3.68 -7.98
CA TRP A 78 5.87 3.85 -7.60
C TRP A 78 5.73 3.88 -6.08
N ILE A 79 4.97 4.87 -5.59
CA ILE A 79 4.63 4.97 -4.16
C ILE A 79 3.64 3.87 -3.80
N ASP A 80 2.69 3.59 -4.70
CA ASP A 80 1.67 2.59 -4.50
C ASP A 80 1.44 1.80 -5.80
N TYR A 81 1.30 0.49 -5.70
CA TYR A 81 1.03 -0.41 -6.83
C TYR A 81 -0.44 -0.81 -6.93
N GLY A 82 -1.27 -0.39 -5.98
CA GLY A 82 -2.72 -0.55 -6.02
C GLY A 82 -3.37 0.41 -7.00
N LYS A 83 -4.68 0.32 -7.09
CA LYS A 83 -5.47 1.09 -8.04
C LYS A 83 -5.85 2.47 -7.52
N ASP A 84 -5.88 2.66 -6.20
CA ASP A 84 -6.54 3.80 -5.57
C ASP A 84 -5.60 4.53 -4.60
N PHE A 85 -4.63 5.27 -5.17
CA PHE A 85 -3.72 6.12 -4.40
C PHE A 85 -3.23 7.27 -5.28
N TYR A 86 -3.66 8.51 -4.96
CA TYR A 86 -3.38 9.68 -5.79
C TYR A 86 -3.30 10.96 -4.97
N ALA A 87 -2.69 12.00 -5.55
CA ALA A 87 -2.62 13.36 -5.00
C ALA A 87 -2.12 13.41 -3.55
N GLY A 88 -1.19 12.52 -3.20
CA GLY A 88 -0.60 12.47 -1.85
C GLY A 88 0.21 13.71 -1.54
N VAL A 89 0.08 14.16 -0.31
CA VAL A 89 0.80 15.31 0.24
C VAL A 89 1.43 14.93 1.57
N THR A 90 2.55 15.58 1.90
CA THR A 90 3.22 15.37 3.19
C THR A 90 3.00 16.55 4.14
N TRP A 91 3.02 16.25 5.45
CA TRP A 91 2.99 17.30 6.47
C TRP A 91 4.36 17.96 6.62
N ASN A 92 4.35 19.26 6.83
CA ASN A 92 5.52 20.02 7.25
C ASN A 92 5.58 20.13 8.78
N HIS A 93 6.78 20.22 9.33
CA HIS A 93 7.04 20.48 10.76
C HIS A 93 6.44 19.42 11.70
N VAL A 94 6.45 18.16 11.28
CA VAL A 94 6.07 17.05 12.17
C VAL A 94 7.15 16.88 13.24
N PRO A 95 6.80 16.78 14.54
CA PRO A 95 7.79 16.55 15.59
C PRO A 95 8.65 15.30 15.34
N LYS A 96 9.89 15.32 15.84
CA LYS A 96 10.87 14.22 15.75
C LYS A 96 11.28 13.88 14.31
N ASP A 97 11.28 14.87 13.41
CA ASP A 97 11.68 14.76 12.01
C ASP A 97 10.97 13.62 11.24
N ARG A 98 9.78 13.22 11.70
CA ARG A 98 8.94 12.27 11.00
C ARG A 98 8.43 12.88 9.70
N ARG A 99 8.31 12.07 8.67
CA ARG A 99 7.64 12.45 7.41
C ARG A 99 6.35 11.66 7.29
N LEU A 100 5.23 12.36 7.33
CA LEU A 100 3.89 11.78 7.22
C LEU A 100 3.28 12.15 5.88
N MET A 101 2.54 11.20 5.29
CA MET A 101 1.82 11.37 4.02
C MET A 101 0.38 10.89 4.15
N ILE A 102 -0.53 11.58 3.48
CA ILE A 102 -1.90 11.13 3.23
C ILE A 102 -2.23 11.36 1.75
N ALA A 103 -3.05 10.50 1.17
CA ALA A 103 -3.42 10.59 -0.23
C ALA A 103 -4.93 10.39 -0.44
N TRP A 104 -5.42 10.81 -1.56
CA TRP A 104 -6.76 10.50 -2.04
C TRP A 104 -6.79 9.03 -2.47
N ALA A 105 -7.59 8.22 -1.77
CA ALA A 105 -7.79 6.80 -2.05
C ALA A 105 -8.89 6.64 -3.07
N ASP A 106 -8.59 6.91 -4.33
CA ASP A 106 -9.52 6.81 -5.45
C ASP A 106 -8.75 6.84 -6.78
N ASN A 107 -9.49 6.77 -7.90
CA ASN A 107 -8.93 6.84 -9.25
C ASN A 107 -9.84 7.67 -10.17
N TRP A 108 -9.26 8.61 -10.92
CA TRP A 108 -10.00 9.46 -11.87
C TRP A 108 -10.79 8.68 -12.91
N GLN A 109 -10.46 7.41 -13.16
CA GLN A 109 -11.16 6.60 -14.15
C GLN A 109 -12.61 6.27 -13.78
N TYR A 110 -12.97 6.33 -12.48
CA TYR A 110 -14.31 5.93 -12.01
C TYR A 110 -14.85 6.67 -10.78
N ARG A 111 -14.17 7.70 -10.31
CA ARG A 111 -14.55 8.41 -9.07
C ARG A 111 -16.02 8.83 -9.02
N ASP A 112 -16.58 9.26 -10.16
CA ASP A 112 -17.94 9.75 -10.21
C ASP A 112 -19.00 8.63 -10.11
N TYR A 113 -18.58 7.39 -10.28
CA TYR A 113 -19.43 6.20 -10.28
C TYR A 113 -19.40 5.43 -8.96
N LEU A 114 -18.61 5.86 -7.98
CA LEU A 114 -18.53 5.17 -6.69
C LEU A 114 -19.89 5.10 -6.01
N PRO A 115 -20.24 3.97 -5.33
CA PRO A 115 -21.56 3.77 -4.72
C PRO A 115 -21.72 4.48 -3.36
N THR A 116 -20.71 5.23 -2.92
CA THR A 116 -20.73 5.97 -1.65
C THR A 116 -21.66 7.18 -1.71
N SER A 117 -22.34 7.50 -0.60
CA SER A 117 -23.24 8.65 -0.44
C SER A 117 -23.22 9.09 1.03
N PRO A 118 -23.25 10.40 1.34
CA PRO A 118 -23.35 11.57 0.43
C PRO A 118 -22.03 11.99 -0.22
N PHE A 119 -20.90 11.37 0.14
CA PHE A 119 -19.56 11.72 -0.38
C PHE A 119 -19.12 10.78 -1.50
N LYS A 120 -18.17 11.25 -2.29
CA LYS A 120 -17.41 10.47 -3.28
C LYS A 120 -15.92 10.56 -2.96
N GLY A 121 -15.22 9.41 -3.00
CA GLY A 121 -13.81 9.33 -2.65
C GLY A 121 -13.57 9.34 -1.13
N GLN A 122 -12.40 8.87 -0.74
CA GLN A 122 -11.97 8.78 0.65
C GLN A 122 -10.46 9.00 0.73
N MET A 123 -9.92 9.05 1.95
CA MET A 123 -8.48 9.23 2.15
C MET A 123 -7.84 7.89 2.49
N SER A 124 -6.55 7.73 2.14
CA SER A 124 -5.73 6.64 2.65
C SER A 124 -5.56 6.77 4.16
N CYS A 125 -5.09 5.71 4.83
CA CYS A 125 -4.51 5.89 6.15
C CYS A 125 -3.33 6.87 6.07
N VAL A 126 -3.04 7.56 7.18
CA VAL A 126 -1.81 8.34 7.29
C VAL A 126 -0.63 7.39 7.37
N ARG A 127 0.37 7.61 6.51
CA ARG A 127 1.58 6.78 6.41
C ARG A 127 2.80 7.54 6.90
N GLU A 128 3.61 6.90 7.70
CA GLU A 128 4.96 7.38 8.03
C GLU A 128 5.93 6.88 6.97
N LEU A 129 6.71 7.81 6.40
CA LEU A 129 7.69 7.54 5.36
C LEU A 129 9.08 7.38 5.96
N LYS A 130 9.84 6.40 5.49
CA LYS A 130 11.23 6.17 5.83
C LYS A 130 12.03 5.90 4.58
N LEU A 131 13.19 6.51 4.45
CA LEU A 131 14.07 6.28 3.31
C LEU A 131 15.19 5.32 3.71
N VAL A 132 15.30 4.22 3.00
CA VAL A 132 16.37 3.23 3.21
C VAL A 132 17.13 2.99 1.91
N GLN A 133 18.40 2.57 2.02
CA GLN A 133 19.18 2.12 0.89
C GLN A 133 19.37 0.60 0.97
N LYS A 134 19.00 -0.11 -0.08
CA LYS A 134 19.32 -1.53 -0.28
C LYS A 134 20.23 -1.66 -1.50
N GLU A 135 21.41 -2.22 -1.33
CA GLU A 135 22.44 -2.24 -2.36
C GLU A 135 22.74 -0.82 -2.88
N LYS A 136 22.33 -0.52 -4.11
CA LYS A 136 22.50 0.82 -4.74
C LYS A 136 21.17 1.51 -5.03
N LYS A 137 20.07 1.04 -4.43
CA LYS A 137 18.71 1.59 -4.67
C LYS A 137 18.16 2.21 -3.40
N TYR A 138 17.53 3.35 -3.54
CA TYR A 138 16.75 3.95 -2.45
C TYR A 138 15.31 3.46 -2.52
N ILE A 139 14.76 3.09 -1.37
CA ILE A 139 13.38 2.62 -1.21
C ILE A 139 12.70 3.53 -0.20
N LEU A 140 11.57 4.10 -0.60
CA LEU A 140 10.70 4.87 0.27
C LEU A 140 9.71 3.91 0.95
N LYS A 141 10.05 3.45 2.14
CA LYS A 141 9.19 2.60 2.96
C LYS A 141 8.02 3.40 3.52
N GLN A 142 6.88 2.76 3.64
CA GLN A 142 5.65 3.37 4.12
C GLN A 142 4.94 2.40 5.07
N LEU A 143 4.58 2.87 6.25
CA LEU A 143 3.75 2.10 7.17
C LEU A 143 2.66 3.01 7.75
N PRO A 144 1.51 2.46 8.15
CA PRO A 144 0.53 3.23 8.90
C PRO A 144 1.19 3.88 10.11
N VAL A 145 0.82 5.12 10.41
CA VAL A 145 1.34 5.81 11.59
C VAL A 145 1.00 5.04 12.86
N LYS A 146 1.93 5.02 13.81
CA LYS A 146 1.75 4.29 15.07
C LYS A 146 0.54 4.77 15.88
N GLU A 147 0.09 5.99 15.67
CA GLU A 147 -1.09 6.57 16.31
C GLU A 147 -2.37 5.77 16.00
N MET A 148 -2.42 5.06 14.87
CA MET A 148 -3.54 4.16 14.55
C MET A 148 -3.63 2.94 15.48
N GLU A 149 -2.56 2.62 16.21
CA GLU A 149 -2.57 1.50 17.15
C GLU A 149 -3.55 1.72 18.32
N CYS A 150 -3.92 2.97 18.63
CA CYS A 150 -4.94 3.26 19.64
C CYS A 150 -6.34 2.75 19.27
N LEU A 151 -6.58 2.51 17.98
CA LEU A 151 -7.84 1.95 17.49
C LEU A 151 -7.91 0.42 17.62
N ARG A 152 -6.79 -0.24 17.93
CA ARG A 152 -6.76 -1.70 18.06
C ARG A 152 -7.52 -2.16 19.30
N THR A 153 -8.45 -3.06 19.08
CA THR A 153 -9.17 -3.82 20.11
C THR A 153 -8.90 -5.30 19.91
N ASN A 154 -9.47 -6.17 20.69
CA ASN A 154 -9.52 -7.63 20.53
C ASN A 154 -8.39 -8.26 19.69
N LYS A 155 -7.23 -8.44 20.31
CA LYS A 155 -6.07 -9.07 19.66
C LYS A 155 -6.20 -10.58 19.62
N HIS A 156 -6.08 -11.19 18.44
CA HIS A 156 -5.93 -12.63 18.26
C HIS A 156 -4.56 -12.93 17.66
N GLU A 157 -3.74 -13.70 18.35
CA GLU A 157 -2.38 -14.04 17.92
C GLU A 157 -2.24 -15.57 17.79
N MET A 158 -1.68 -16.01 16.66
CA MET A 158 -1.31 -17.39 16.39
C MET A 158 0.15 -17.46 15.95
N LYS A 159 0.84 -18.52 16.32
CA LYS A 159 2.27 -18.72 16.01
C LYS A 159 2.53 -20.13 15.50
N ASN A 160 3.57 -20.24 14.68
CA ASN A 160 4.09 -21.52 14.16
C ASN A 160 3.01 -22.39 13.50
N ILE A 161 2.16 -21.77 12.69
CA ILE A 161 1.08 -22.44 11.96
C ILE A 161 1.69 -23.15 10.75
N LYS A 162 1.46 -24.45 10.63
CA LYS A 162 1.81 -25.23 9.44
C LYS A 162 0.58 -25.36 8.56
N MET A 163 0.66 -24.97 7.31
CA MET A 163 -0.36 -25.18 6.30
C MET A 163 0.14 -26.18 5.28
N GLY A 164 -0.66 -27.21 5.04
CA GLY A 164 -0.41 -28.20 4.00
C GLY A 164 -0.67 -27.65 2.59
N ALA A 165 -0.32 -28.45 1.58
CA ALA A 165 -0.64 -28.13 0.20
C ALA A 165 -2.17 -28.15 -0.01
N ASP A 166 -2.66 -27.13 -0.75
CA ASP A 166 -4.08 -26.97 -1.09
C ASP A 166 -5.01 -26.81 0.11
N GLU A 167 -4.50 -26.25 1.19
CA GLU A 167 -5.21 -26.00 2.45
C GLU A 167 -5.70 -24.56 2.55
N GLU A 168 -6.87 -24.38 3.18
CA GLU A 168 -7.41 -23.08 3.55
C GLU A 168 -7.72 -23.05 5.06
N TRP A 169 -7.36 -21.92 5.70
CA TRP A 169 -7.64 -21.68 7.12
C TRP A 169 -8.45 -20.40 7.30
N THR A 170 -9.57 -20.49 8.04
CA THR A 170 -10.31 -19.29 8.45
C THR A 170 -9.61 -18.63 9.61
N LEU A 171 -9.20 -17.37 9.43
CA LEU A 171 -8.58 -16.54 10.46
C LEU A 171 -9.63 -15.81 11.29
N CYS A 172 -10.61 -15.23 10.64
CA CYS A 172 -11.73 -14.56 11.31
C CYS A 172 -12.99 -14.60 10.46
N ASP A 173 -14.12 -14.43 11.10
CA ASP A 173 -15.45 -14.46 10.49
C ASP A 173 -16.21 -13.18 10.90
N LYS A 174 -16.89 -12.56 9.93
CA LYS A 174 -17.79 -11.40 10.11
C LYS A 174 -17.15 -10.20 10.82
N LYS A 175 -16.05 -9.69 10.28
CA LYS A 175 -15.42 -8.45 10.71
C LYS A 175 -15.65 -7.34 9.70
N GLU A 176 -15.94 -6.13 10.16
CA GLU A 176 -16.10 -4.93 9.31
C GLU A 176 -14.76 -4.24 9.08
N VAL A 177 -14.00 -4.02 10.16
CA VAL A 177 -12.73 -3.30 10.12
C VAL A 177 -11.68 -4.14 10.87
N LEU A 178 -10.54 -4.36 10.25
CA LEU A 178 -9.46 -5.15 10.85
C LEU A 178 -8.07 -4.70 10.41
N GLU A 179 -7.10 -4.98 11.27
CA GLU A 179 -5.69 -4.99 10.93
C GLU A 179 -5.15 -6.41 11.05
N LEU A 180 -4.40 -6.85 10.04
CA LEU A 180 -3.80 -8.17 9.99
C LEU A 180 -2.30 -8.04 9.79
N ASP A 181 -1.51 -8.61 10.70
CA ASP A 181 -0.06 -8.74 10.59
C ASP A 181 0.32 -10.20 10.42
N ILE A 182 1.07 -10.53 9.36
CA ILE A 182 1.55 -11.90 9.11
C ILE A 182 3.04 -11.87 8.81
N SER A 183 3.76 -12.87 9.31
CA SER A 183 5.17 -13.13 9.03
C SER A 183 5.39 -14.57 8.57
N TYR A 184 6.05 -14.72 7.42
CA TYR A 184 6.40 -16.01 6.83
C TYR A 184 7.93 -16.13 6.75
N PRO A 185 8.57 -17.15 7.35
CA PRO A 185 9.97 -17.46 7.04
C PRO A 185 10.07 -17.88 5.57
N ILE A 186 10.78 -17.12 4.76
CA ILE A 186 10.79 -17.31 3.29
C ILE A 186 11.37 -18.69 2.92
N GLU A 187 12.33 -19.21 3.69
CA GLU A 187 12.87 -20.55 3.49
C GLU A 187 11.84 -21.68 3.65
N LYS A 188 10.77 -21.44 4.44
CA LYS A 188 9.69 -22.39 4.73
C LYS A 188 8.46 -22.21 3.85
N ILE A 189 8.56 -21.44 2.78
CA ILE A 189 7.52 -21.29 1.77
C ILE A 189 7.86 -22.20 0.60
N HIS A 190 7.18 -23.35 0.50
CA HIS A 190 7.25 -24.28 -0.61
C HIS A 190 6.02 -24.20 -1.52
N ALA A 191 4.97 -23.52 -1.08
CA ALA A 191 3.77 -23.28 -1.87
C ALA A 191 4.08 -22.49 -3.16
N GLN A 192 3.47 -22.90 -4.28
CA GLN A 192 3.56 -22.18 -5.55
C GLN A 192 2.86 -20.82 -5.47
N THR A 193 1.67 -20.81 -4.85
CA THR A 193 0.94 -19.58 -4.51
C THR A 193 0.35 -19.70 -3.12
N PHE A 194 0.27 -18.59 -2.42
CA PHE A 194 -0.30 -18.50 -1.09
C PHE A 194 -0.79 -17.07 -0.84
N GLY A 195 -1.56 -16.89 0.21
CA GLY A 195 -2.01 -15.55 0.55
C GLY A 195 -3.29 -15.50 1.35
N ILE A 196 -4.11 -14.49 1.03
CA ILE A 196 -5.29 -14.13 1.79
C ILE A 196 -6.49 -14.11 0.84
N LYS A 197 -7.56 -14.82 1.22
CA LYS A 197 -8.88 -14.76 0.58
C LYS A 197 -9.85 -14.08 1.53
N ILE A 198 -10.54 -13.07 1.05
CA ILE A 198 -11.50 -12.31 1.83
C ILE A 198 -12.85 -12.40 1.14
N SER A 199 -13.79 -13.13 1.76
CA SER A 199 -15.16 -13.18 1.29
C SER A 199 -15.85 -11.85 1.57
N THR A 200 -16.51 -11.29 0.58
CA THR A 200 -17.12 -9.95 0.59
C THR A 200 -18.62 -9.99 0.24
N GLY A 201 -19.19 -11.20 0.28
CA GLY A 201 -20.58 -11.49 -0.06
C GLY A 201 -20.74 -12.89 -0.64
N LYS A 202 -21.95 -13.25 -1.04
CA LYS A 202 -22.23 -14.56 -1.64
C LYS A 202 -21.50 -14.72 -2.98
N ASN A 203 -20.55 -15.66 -3.06
CA ASN A 203 -19.69 -15.88 -4.22
C ASN A 203 -18.88 -14.63 -4.63
N ARG A 204 -18.60 -13.73 -3.67
CA ARG A 204 -17.78 -12.53 -3.84
C ARG A 204 -16.49 -12.70 -3.06
N GLN A 205 -15.38 -12.32 -3.68
CA GLN A 205 -14.07 -12.54 -3.10
C GLN A 205 -13.08 -11.46 -3.53
N PHE A 206 -12.33 -10.98 -2.56
CA PHE A 206 -11.12 -10.19 -2.73
C PHE A 206 -9.93 -11.08 -2.40
N GLU A 207 -8.93 -11.14 -3.27
CA GLU A 207 -7.77 -12.01 -3.08
C GLU A 207 -6.46 -11.24 -3.08
N ILE A 208 -5.57 -11.62 -2.17
CA ILE A 208 -4.17 -11.21 -2.14
C ILE A 208 -3.34 -12.48 -2.33
N VAL A 209 -2.65 -12.59 -3.47
CA VAL A 209 -1.95 -13.80 -3.90
C VAL A 209 -0.47 -13.52 -4.07
N PHE A 210 0.37 -14.22 -3.34
CA PHE A 210 1.82 -14.19 -3.46
C PHE A 210 2.32 -15.34 -4.32
N CYS A 211 3.30 -15.07 -5.17
CA CYS A 211 4.01 -16.07 -5.97
C CYS A 211 5.52 -15.85 -5.84
N LYS A 212 6.19 -16.74 -5.09
CA LYS A 212 7.63 -16.64 -4.83
C LYS A 212 8.44 -16.79 -6.10
N GLU A 213 8.09 -17.75 -6.97
CA GLU A 213 8.76 -17.99 -8.26
C GLU A 213 8.73 -16.74 -9.16
N LYS A 214 7.58 -16.05 -9.21
CA LYS A 214 7.40 -14.85 -10.04
C LYS A 214 7.81 -13.56 -9.35
N GLN A 215 8.31 -13.63 -8.13
CA GLN A 215 8.72 -12.48 -7.30
C GLN A 215 7.66 -11.37 -7.30
N CYS A 216 6.40 -11.73 -7.01
CA CYS A 216 5.30 -10.78 -7.08
C CYS A 216 4.15 -11.12 -6.14
N CYS A 217 3.35 -10.08 -5.89
CA CYS A 217 2.02 -10.16 -5.30
C CYS A 217 0.98 -9.72 -6.34
N PHE A 218 -0.20 -10.32 -6.28
CA PHE A 218 -1.39 -9.86 -7.00
C PHE A 218 -2.49 -9.53 -6.00
N VAL A 219 -3.16 -8.41 -6.22
CA VAL A 219 -4.45 -8.10 -5.61
C VAL A 219 -5.51 -8.28 -6.69
N ASP A 220 -6.47 -9.16 -6.45
CA ASP A 220 -7.58 -9.44 -7.35
C ASP A 220 -8.89 -8.96 -6.71
N ARG A 221 -9.51 -7.93 -7.30
CA ARG A 221 -10.83 -7.42 -6.90
C ARG A 221 -11.90 -7.63 -7.98
N THR A 222 -11.65 -8.53 -8.91
CA THR A 222 -12.56 -8.77 -10.04
C THR A 222 -13.98 -9.10 -9.57
N THR A 223 -14.10 -9.82 -8.45
CA THR A 223 -15.37 -10.22 -7.85
C THR A 223 -15.58 -9.70 -6.43
N ALA A 224 -14.87 -8.65 -6.04
CA ALA A 224 -14.79 -8.21 -4.64
C ALA A 224 -16.01 -7.38 -4.13
N GLY A 225 -17.17 -7.50 -4.74
CA GLY A 225 -18.39 -6.78 -4.35
C GLY A 225 -19.02 -6.03 -5.52
N VAL A 226 -19.59 -4.86 -5.24
CA VAL A 226 -20.19 -4.00 -6.26
C VAL A 226 -19.12 -3.49 -7.21
N ASN A 227 -19.34 -3.65 -8.51
CA ASN A 227 -18.50 -3.07 -9.55
C ASN A 227 -19.16 -1.82 -10.13
N PRO A 228 -18.72 -0.61 -9.72
CA PRO A 228 -19.37 0.63 -10.14
C PRO A 228 -19.04 1.06 -11.58
N HIS A 229 -17.94 0.51 -12.16
CA HIS A 229 -17.46 0.95 -13.47
C HIS A 229 -16.55 -0.12 -14.10
N ASP A 230 -16.50 -0.20 -15.43
CA ASP A 230 -15.72 -1.20 -16.20
C ASP A 230 -14.22 -1.22 -15.87
N LYS A 231 -13.64 -0.07 -15.48
CA LYS A 231 -12.24 0.05 -15.11
C LYS A 231 -11.97 -0.16 -13.61
N PHE A 232 -13.01 -0.45 -12.82
CA PHE A 232 -12.88 -0.65 -11.38
C PHE A 232 -12.40 -2.06 -11.05
N ALA A 233 -13.09 -3.08 -11.55
CA ALA A 233 -12.70 -4.48 -11.33
C ALA A 233 -11.38 -4.80 -12.05
N GLY A 234 -10.55 -5.63 -11.42
CA GLY A 234 -9.28 -6.02 -12.03
C GLY A 234 -8.34 -6.77 -11.10
N LYS A 235 -7.23 -7.19 -11.68
CA LYS A 235 -6.12 -7.85 -11.01
C LYS A 235 -4.85 -7.01 -11.15
N TYR A 236 -4.29 -6.60 -10.04
CA TYR A 236 -3.16 -5.67 -9.99
C TYR A 236 -1.92 -6.36 -9.45
N LYS A 237 -0.77 -6.04 -10.02
CA LYS A 237 0.49 -6.71 -9.72
C LYS A 237 1.49 -5.74 -9.09
N ALA A 238 2.17 -6.21 -8.03
CA ALA A 238 3.32 -5.54 -7.44
C ALA A 238 4.54 -6.46 -7.41
N PRO A 239 5.77 -5.94 -7.56
CA PRO A 239 6.99 -6.71 -7.32
C PRO A 239 7.14 -6.98 -5.82
N VAL A 240 7.66 -8.14 -5.45
CA VAL A 240 7.94 -8.50 -4.06
C VAL A 240 9.31 -9.13 -3.97
N ASP A 241 10.13 -8.64 -3.04
CA ASP A 241 11.44 -9.19 -2.74
C ASP A 241 11.29 -10.39 -1.78
N PHE A 242 11.66 -11.57 -2.24
CA PHE A 242 11.71 -12.81 -1.45
C PHE A 242 13.14 -13.24 -1.08
N THR A 243 14.11 -12.32 -1.14
CA THR A 243 15.50 -12.62 -0.74
C THR A 243 15.78 -12.34 0.74
N GLN A 244 14.82 -11.76 1.45
CA GLN A 244 14.88 -11.46 2.88
C GLN A 244 14.66 -12.74 3.72
N GLU A 245 14.93 -12.68 5.01
CA GLU A 245 14.66 -13.80 5.93
C GLU A 245 13.15 -14.05 6.08
N PHE A 246 12.35 -12.96 6.19
CA PHE A 246 10.92 -13.02 6.35
C PHE A 246 10.20 -12.22 5.27
N LEU A 247 9.10 -12.76 4.78
CA LEU A 247 8.05 -11.99 4.12
C LEU A 247 7.09 -11.48 5.19
N THR A 248 7.00 -10.17 5.35
CA THR A 248 6.07 -9.53 6.27
C THR A 248 4.92 -8.88 5.52
N ILE A 249 3.72 -9.04 6.05
CA ILE A 249 2.49 -8.50 5.49
C ILE A 249 1.76 -7.76 6.59
N LYS A 250 1.37 -6.52 6.34
CA LYS A 250 0.38 -5.79 7.11
C LYS A 250 -0.76 -5.43 6.18
N LEU A 251 -1.98 -5.75 6.57
CA LEU A 251 -3.20 -5.44 5.83
C LEU A 251 -4.15 -4.67 6.73
N LEU A 252 -4.52 -3.48 6.29
CA LEU A 252 -5.64 -2.73 6.85
C LEU A 252 -6.86 -2.94 5.95
N MET A 253 -7.97 -3.34 6.56
CA MET A 253 -9.28 -3.44 5.91
C MET A 253 -10.23 -2.52 6.61
N ASP A 254 -10.78 -1.60 5.86
CA ASP A 254 -11.90 -0.75 6.26
C ASP A 254 -13.17 -1.15 5.48
N VAL A 255 -14.30 -0.55 5.76
CA VAL A 255 -15.61 -0.88 5.15
C VAL A 255 -15.55 -0.89 3.62
N SER A 256 -14.77 0.00 3.02
CA SER A 256 -14.68 0.12 1.55
C SER A 256 -13.25 0.29 1.02
N GLN A 257 -12.24 -0.02 1.82
CA GLN A 257 -10.83 0.17 1.45
C GLN A 257 -9.94 -0.95 2.01
N SER A 258 -8.93 -1.33 1.24
CA SER A 258 -7.83 -2.16 1.69
C SER A 258 -6.50 -1.46 1.44
N GLU A 259 -5.60 -1.50 2.42
CA GLU A 259 -4.22 -1.05 2.27
C GLU A 259 -3.27 -2.18 2.70
N LEU A 260 -2.53 -2.70 1.74
CA LEU A 260 -1.60 -3.81 1.90
C LEU A 260 -0.16 -3.29 1.90
N PHE A 261 0.56 -3.54 2.99
CA PHE A 261 1.97 -3.19 3.16
C PHE A 261 2.81 -4.47 3.21
N ILE A 262 3.78 -4.60 2.31
CA ILE A 262 4.61 -5.80 2.14
C ILE A 262 6.05 -5.44 2.49
N ASN A 263 6.77 -6.36 3.15
CA ASN A 263 8.17 -6.23 3.55
C ASN A 263 8.43 -4.92 4.33
N ASN A 264 7.65 -4.75 5.41
CA ASN A 264 7.70 -3.53 6.24
C ASN A 264 7.52 -2.25 5.42
N GLY A 265 6.57 -2.28 4.46
CA GLY A 265 6.19 -1.12 3.67
C GLY A 265 7.11 -0.77 2.49
N GLU A 266 7.97 -1.70 2.05
CA GLU A 266 8.75 -1.52 0.81
C GLU A 266 7.87 -1.49 -0.44
N VAL A 267 6.75 -2.22 -0.39
CA VAL A 267 5.73 -2.26 -1.43
C VAL A 267 4.37 -2.06 -0.79
N VAL A 268 3.56 -1.19 -1.38
CA VAL A 268 2.21 -0.90 -0.89
C VAL A 268 1.21 -1.02 -2.03
N MET A 269 0.01 -1.50 -1.72
CA MET A 269 -1.11 -1.62 -2.66
C MET A 269 -2.40 -1.17 -1.99
N SER A 270 -2.94 -0.04 -2.43
CA SER A 270 -4.21 0.52 -1.96
C SER A 270 -5.32 0.26 -2.97
N ASN A 271 -6.43 -0.25 -2.49
CA ASN A 271 -7.56 -0.58 -3.34
C ASN A 271 -8.90 -0.29 -2.64
N LEU A 272 -9.80 0.35 -3.36
CA LEU A 272 -11.19 0.42 -2.98
C LEU A 272 -11.88 -0.91 -3.26
N LEU A 273 -12.85 -1.26 -2.44
CA LEU A 273 -13.75 -2.39 -2.65
C LEU A 273 -15.11 -2.06 -2.01
N PHE A 274 -16.18 -2.62 -2.54
CA PHE A 274 -17.53 -2.36 -2.04
C PHE A 274 -18.20 -3.70 -1.74
N PRO A 275 -17.93 -4.29 -0.55
CA PRO A 275 -18.49 -5.59 -0.16
C PRO A 275 -20.00 -5.52 -0.02
N GLU A 276 -20.66 -6.66 -0.22
CA GLU A 276 -22.11 -6.82 0.00
C GLU A 276 -22.44 -7.30 1.42
N ASP A 277 -21.42 -7.77 2.17
CA ASP A 277 -21.54 -8.31 3.52
C ASP A 277 -20.20 -8.11 4.25
N PHE A 278 -20.13 -8.51 5.52
CA PHE A 278 -18.93 -8.48 6.34
C PHE A 278 -17.83 -9.39 5.81
N TYR A 279 -16.58 -9.05 6.15
CA TYR A 279 -15.43 -9.84 5.74
C TYR A 279 -15.33 -11.17 6.49
N LYS A 280 -15.04 -12.22 5.74
CA LYS A 280 -14.51 -13.48 6.26
C LYS A 280 -13.11 -13.68 5.67
N VAL A 281 -12.11 -13.73 6.55
CA VAL A 281 -10.71 -13.80 6.15
C VAL A 281 -10.20 -15.21 6.27
N LYS A 282 -9.62 -15.72 5.18
CA LYS A 282 -8.94 -17.01 5.13
C LYS A 282 -7.51 -16.86 4.64
N LEU A 283 -6.61 -17.67 5.15
CA LEU A 283 -5.32 -17.94 4.54
C LEU A 283 -5.43 -19.16 3.63
N PHE A 284 -4.59 -19.22 2.61
CA PHE A 284 -4.51 -20.36 1.70
C PHE A 284 -3.08 -20.63 1.26
N ALA A 285 -2.80 -21.90 0.92
CA ALA A 285 -1.57 -22.34 0.27
C ALA A 285 -1.94 -23.30 -0.86
N THR A 286 -1.27 -23.20 -2.02
CA THR A 286 -1.54 -24.05 -3.19
C THR A 286 -0.24 -24.58 -3.79
N GLY A 287 -0.21 -25.88 -4.12
CA GLY A 287 0.90 -26.52 -4.78
C GLY A 287 2.16 -26.67 -3.93
N GLY A 288 2.02 -26.74 -2.62
CA GLY A 288 3.07 -26.95 -1.63
C GLY A 288 2.65 -26.43 -0.27
N ASP A 289 3.41 -26.77 0.75
CA ASP A 289 3.21 -26.36 2.13
C ASP A 289 3.91 -25.03 2.46
N LEU A 290 3.57 -24.47 3.60
CA LEU A 290 4.26 -23.31 4.16
C LEU A 290 4.14 -23.27 5.70
N VAL A 291 5.00 -22.45 6.31
CA VAL A 291 4.91 -22.12 7.74
C VAL A 291 4.62 -20.63 7.90
N ILE A 292 3.64 -20.29 8.71
CA ILE A 292 3.41 -18.94 9.20
C ILE A 292 4.05 -18.86 10.58
N GLU A 293 5.08 -18.03 10.73
CA GLU A 293 5.71 -17.86 12.03
C GLU A 293 4.78 -17.16 13.00
N LYS A 294 4.10 -16.13 12.52
CA LYS A 294 3.20 -15.30 13.34
C LYS A 294 2.08 -14.73 12.48
N SER A 295 0.87 -14.78 13.05
CA SER A 295 -0.30 -14.07 12.53
C SER A 295 -0.99 -13.36 13.67
N ILE A 296 -1.26 -12.08 13.53
CA ILE A 296 -2.01 -11.27 14.50
C ILE A 296 -3.15 -10.59 13.77
N ILE A 297 -4.34 -10.69 14.32
CA ILE A 297 -5.50 -9.92 13.90
C ILE A 297 -5.88 -8.99 15.05
N TYR A 298 -6.12 -7.73 14.73
CA TYR A 298 -6.78 -6.77 15.59
C TYR A 298 -8.12 -6.40 14.96
N GLU A 299 -9.15 -6.36 15.78
CA GLU A 299 -10.35 -5.60 15.45
C GLU A 299 -10.01 -4.13 15.63
N MET A 300 -10.56 -3.26 14.79
CA MET A 300 -10.29 -1.83 14.83
C MET A 300 -11.57 -1.08 15.17
N ASP A 301 -11.45 -0.11 16.07
CA ASP A 301 -12.53 0.83 16.38
C ASP A 301 -12.65 1.91 15.31
N GLU A 302 -13.83 2.50 15.23
CA GLU A 302 -14.09 3.64 14.36
C GLU A 302 -13.48 4.92 14.95
N ILE A 303 -12.72 5.67 14.14
CA ILE A 303 -12.14 6.97 14.54
C ILE A 303 -13.23 7.95 15.02
N MET A 304 -14.40 7.92 14.38
CA MET A 304 -15.51 8.84 14.68
C MET A 304 -16.24 8.53 15.99
N LYS A 305 -15.99 7.40 16.63
CA LYS A 305 -16.54 7.06 17.95
C LYS A 305 -15.74 7.66 19.10
N HIS A 306 -14.51 8.12 18.86
CA HIS A 306 -13.77 8.88 19.85
C HIS A 306 -14.21 10.35 19.73
N PRO A 307 -14.99 10.88 20.68
CA PRO A 307 -15.45 12.24 20.56
C PRO A 307 -14.25 13.20 20.55
N LEU A 308 -14.19 13.98 19.48
CA LEU A 308 -13.44 15.24 19.51
C LEU A 308 -14.11 16.26 20.48
N ASP A 309 -15.04 15.78 21.27
CA ASP A 309 -15.98 16.55 22.09
C ASP A 309 -15.47 16.91 23.48
N GLU A 310 -14.23 16.56 23.82
CA GLU A 310 -13.57 16.94 25.09
C GLU A 310 -12.24 17.70 24.87
N ALA A 311 -12.19 18.63 23.93
CA ALA A 311 -11.08 19.55 23.80
C ALA A 311 -11.49 21.00 24.00
#